data_8cfabd9ec990fbf0096cac5f73b1def4
#
_entry.id   8cfabd9ec990fbf0096cac5f73b1def4
#
_cell.length_a   1.000
_cell.length_b   1.000
_cell.length_c   1.000
_cell.angle_alpha   90.00
_cell.angle_beta   90.00
_cell.angle_gamma   90.00
#
_symmetry.space_group_name_H-M   'P 1'
#
loop_
_entity.id
_entity.type
_entity.pdbx_description
1 polymer ?
#
loop_
_entity_poly.entity_id
_entity_poly.type
_entity_poly.pdbx_seq_one_letter_code
_entity_poly.pdbx_strand_id
1 'polypeptide(L)'
;MGNFFSAMFEEMGMRRRRLRAVFGDRGQAIFEFLIMAGLALGSLGLLVRTWMPAAAPWGFALPFVFLAGYVLIERRRQRAHAGAAEPDVVQRNYDWGALLWSIACALAGAAAFVIAWGAEPPAPPQEEIWTPPESSVPVDISP
;
A
#
# COMPACT_ATOMS: atom_id res chain seq x y z
N MET A 1 -26.46 0.84 10.03
CA MET A 1 -25.03 0.89 9.67
C MET A 1 -24.11 1.17 10.85
N GLY A 2 -24.54 1.92 11.87
CA GLY A 2 -23.72 2.22 13.05
C GLY A 2 -23.20 0.98 13.80
N ASN A 3 -23.97 -0.06 13.89
CA ASN A 3 -23.59 -1.26 14.64
C ASN A 3 -22.46 -2.09 14.03
N PHE A 4 -22.28 -2.09 12.70
CA PHE A 4 -21.19 -2.87 12.06
C PHE A 4 -19.81 -2.30 12.38
N PHE A 5 -19.62 -1.01 12.21
CA PHE A 5 -18.34 -0.36 12.48
C PHE A 5 -17.98 -0.40 13.96
N SER A 6 -18.97 -0.17 14.84
CA SER A 6 -18.77 -0.28 16.29
C SER A 6 -18.30 -1.70 16.66
N ALA A 7 -19.00 -2.74 16.18
CA ALA A 7 -18.61 -4.12 16.42
C ALA A 7 -17.22 -4.46 15.82
N MET A 8 -16.88 -3.90 14.66
CA MET A 8 -15.58 -4.07 14.04
C MET A 8 -14.47 -3.45 14.89
N PHE A 9 -14.65 -2.24 15.41
CA PHE A 9 -13.66 -1.60 16.28
C PHE A 9 -13.48 -2.32 17.62
N GLU A 10 -14.56 -2.78 18.19
CA GLU A 10 -14.53 -3.59 19.42
C GLU A 10 -13.75 -4.90 19.20
N GLU A 11 -14.02 -5.57 18.08
CA GLU A 11 -13.31 -6.81 17.71
C GLU A 11 -11.82 -6.54 17.42
N MET A 12 -11.48 -5.42 16.80
CA MET A 12 -10.07 -5.03 16.64
C MET A 12 -9.37 -4.91 18.00
N GLY A 13 -10.02 -4.32 18.98
CA GLY A 13 -9.51 -4.23 20.35
C GLY A 13 -9.32 -5.61 21.00
N MET A 14 -10.28 -6.52 20.84
CA MET A 14 -10.18 -7.89 21.36
C MET A 14 -9.08 -8.69 20.65
N ARG A 15 -8.98 -8.58 19.32
CA ARG A 15 -7.91 -9.21 18.53
C ARG A 15 -6.53 -8.72 18.97
N ARG A 16 -6.39 -7.43 19.20
CA ARG A 16 -5.17 -6.84 19.73
C ARG A 16 -4.78 -7.45 21.07
N ARG A 17 -5.73 -7.67 21.97
CA ARG A 17 -5.48 -8.34 23.27
C ARG A 17 -5.06 -9.81 23.08
N ARG A 18 -5.70 -10.56 22.15
CA ARG A 18 -5.33 -11.94 21.85
C ARG A 18 -3.92 -12.05 21.25
N LEU A 19 -3.58 -11.18 20.31
CA LEU A 19 -2.22 -11.12 19.73
C LEU A 19 -1.17 -10.77 20.79
N ARG A 20 -1.50 -9.86 21.70
CA ARG A 20 -0.65 -9.53 22.83
C ARG A 20 -0.37 -10.74 23.74
N ALA A 21 -1.37 -11.57 23.98
CA ALA A 21 -1.21 -12.78 24.76
C ALA A 21 -0.26 -13.80 24.11
N VAL A 22 -0.19 -13.82 22.77
CA VAL A 22 0.68 -14.72 22.01
C VAL A 22 2.10 -14.17 21.83
N PHE A 23 2.24 -12.90 21.45
CA PHE A 23 3.52 -12.29 21.07
C PHE A 23 4.14 -11.42 22.18
N GLY A 24 3.42 -11.19 23.27
CA GLY A 24 3.79 -10.23 24.31
C GLY A 24 3.64 -8.76 23.85
N ASP A 25 3.77 -7.83 24.79
CA ASP A 25 3.60 -6.40 24.51
C ASP A 25 4.59 -5.86 23.50
N ARG A 26 5.86 -6.25 23.62
CA ARG A 26 6.92 -5.80 22.71
C ARG A 26 6.76 -6.37 21.31
N GLY A 27 6.44 -7.67 21.20
CA GLY A 27 6.25 -8.34 19.94
C GLY A 27 5.08 -7.73 19.16
N GLN A 28 3.95 -7.47 19.83
CA GLN A 28 2.82 -6.80 19.22
C GLN A 28 3.15 -5.38 18.74
N ALA A 29 3.84 -4.58 19.59
CA ALA A 29 4.21 -3.21 19.21
C ALA A 29 5.12 -3.18 17.98
N ILE A 30 6.08 -4.11 17.88
CA ILE A 30 6.95 -4.25 16.70
C ILE A 30 6.12 -4.62 15.47
N PHE A 31 5.18 -5.56 15.58
CA PHE A 31 4.30 -5.94 14.47
C PHE A 31 3.45 -4.78 13.98
N GLU A 32 2.79 -4.06 14.88
CA GLU A 32 1.99 -2.89 14.54
C GLU A 32 2.84 -1.81 13.86
N PHE A 33 4.03 -1.55 14.39
CA PHE A 33 4.96 -0.60 13.79
C PHE A 33 5.38 -1.02 12.38
N LEU A 34 5.75 -2.28 12.16
CA LEU A 34 6.16 -2.77 10.84
C LEU A 34 5.04 -2.69 9.82
N ILE A 35 3.81 -3.03 10.20
CA ILE A 35 2.64 -2.93 9.33
C ILE A 35 2.39 -1.47 8.95
N MET A 36 2.37 -0.58 9.93
CA MET A 36 2.14 0.85 9.69
C MET A 36 3.27 1.48 8.87
N ALA A 37 4.52 1.13 9.18
CA ALA A 37 5.69 1.60 8.43
C ALA A 37 5.65 1.11 6.97
N GLY A 38 5.35 -0.16 6.72
CA GLY A 38 5.24 -0.70 5.36
C GLY A 38 4.16 0.01 4.54
N LEU A 39 2.97 0.21 5.12
CA LEU A 39 1.89 0.93 4.45
C LEU A 39 2.24 2.40 4.21
N ALA A 40 2.78 3.09 5.21
CA ALA A 40 3.14 4.50 5.10
C ALA A 40 4.28 4.73 4.09
N LEU A 41 5.34 3.94 4.15
CA LEU A 41 6.46 4.04 3.22
C LEU A 41 6.03 3.75 1.79
N GLY A 42 5.19 2.71 1.58
CA GLY A 42 4.64 2.40 0.26
C GLY A 42 3.79 3.53 -0.30
N SER A 43 2.87 4.05 0.49
CA SER A 43 2.02 5.17 0.08
C SER A 43 2.83 6.43 -0.21
N LEU A 44 3.73 6.82 0.70
CA LEU A 44 4.55 8.02 0.55
C LEU A 44 5.56 7.86 -0.61
N GLY A 45 6.18 6.68 -0.76
CA GLY A 45 7.12 6.43 -1.85
C GLY A 45 6.49 6.62 -3.22
N LEU A 46 5.26 6.16 -3.40
CA LEU A 46 4.52 6.34 -4.66
C LEU A 46 4.02 7.77 -4.88
N LEU A 47 3.67 8.49 -3.79
CA LEU A 47 3.18 9.87 -3.87
C LEU A 47 4.29 10.89 -4.13
N VAL A 48 5.46 10.69 -3.52
CA VAL A 48 6.59 11.65 -3.62
C VAL A 48 7.28 11.59 -4.99
N ARG A 49 7.17 10.47 -5.72
CA ARG A 49 7.75 10.31 -7.06
C ARG A 49 6.90 11.01 -8.12
N THR A 50 7.00 12.33 -8.18
CA THR A 50 6.25 13.20 -9.11
C THR A 50 6.49 12.90 -10.58
N TRP A 51 7.64 12.30 -10.92
CA TRP A 51 7.97 11.88 -12.27
C TRP A 51 7.33 10.53 -12.67
N MET A 52 6.65 9.85 -11.72
CA MET A 52 5.83 8.65 -11.98
C MET A 52 4.33 8.95 -11.77
N PRO A 53 3.71 9.83 -12.56
CA PRO A 53 2.33 10.25 -12.31
C PRO A 53 1.33 9.08 -12.37
N ALA A 54 1.63 8.04 -13.15
CA ALA A 54 0.81 6.83 -13.21
C ALA A 54 0.86 5.98 -11.93
N ALA A 55 1.88 6.15 -11.09
CA ALA A 55 2.02 5.42 -9.82
C ALA A 55 1.32 6.11 -8.64
N ALA A 56 1.09 7.42 -8.71
CA ALA A 56 0.47 8.19 -7.63
C ALA A 56 -0.90 7.65 -7.17
N PRO A 57 -1.82 7.22 -8.06
CA PRO A 57 -3.10 6.62 -7.65
C PRO A 57 -2.93 5.39 -6.76
N TRP A 58 -1.90 4.59 -6.99
CA TRP A 58 -1.60 3.40 -6.20
C TRP A 58 -1.13 3.73 -4.79
N GLY A 59 -0.43 4.86 -4.59
CA GLY A 59 -0.08 5.37 -3.28
C GLY A 59 -1.31 5.68 -2.42
N PHE A 60 -2.35 6.24 -3.01
CA PHE A 60 -3.64 6.43 -2.36
C PHE A 60 -4.43 5.12 -2.22
N ALA A 61 -4.38 4.24 -3.21
CA ALA A 61 -5.14 2.99 -3.21
C ALA A 61 -4.70 2.02 -2.11
N LEU A 62 -3.42 1.99 -1.74
CA LEU A 62 -2.87 1.01 -0.81
C LEU A 62 -3.58 0.98 0.57
N PRO A 63 -3.81 2.12 1.27
CA PRO A 63 -4.56 2.14 2.51
C PRO A 63 -6.02 1.69 2.33
N PHE A 64 -6.65 2.05 1.21
CA PHE A 64 -8.02 1.64 0.92
C PHE A 64 -8.13 0.13 0.64
N VAL A 65 -7.18 -0.45 -0.07
CA VAL A 65 -7.09 -1.90 -0.31
C VAL A 65 -6.89 -2.63 1.02
N PHE A 66 -6.00 -2.14 1.87
CA PHE A 66 -5.82 -2.68 3.23
C PHE A 66 -7.13 -2.68 4.02
N LEU A 67 -7.80 -1.54 4.09
CA LEU A 67 -9.04 -1.38 4.83
C LEU A 67 -10.18 -2.23 4.23
N ALA A 68 -10.32 -2.25 2.91
CA ALA A 68 -11.35 -3.04 2.22
C ALA A 68 -11.17 -4.54 2.50
N GLY A 69 -9.96 -5.06 2.40
CA GLY A 69 -9.66 -6.45 2.74
C GLY A 69 -9.97 -6.76 4.20
N TYR A 70 -9.62 -5.87 5.11
CA TYR A 70 -9.94 -6.02 6.53
C TYR A 70 -11.46 -6.09 6.78
N VAL A 71 -12.24 -5.19 6.15
CA VAL A 71 -13.71 -5.18 6.22
C VAL A 71 -14.30 -6.48 5.65
N LEU A 72 -13.75 -6.99 4.54
CA LEU A 72 -14.21 -8.25 3.94
C LEU A 72 -13.94 -9.44 4.85
N ILE A 73 -12.78 -9.52 5.48
CA ILE A 73 -12.43 -10.56 6.44
C ILE A 73 -13.40 -10.52 7.62
N GLU A 74 -13.65 -9.32 8.15
CA GLU A 74 -14.53 -9.14 9.28
C GLU A 74 -15.98 -9.51 8.95
N ARG A 75 -16.50 -9.14 7.79
CA ARG A 75 -17.84 -9.55 7.32
C ARG A 75 -17.95 -11.05 7.17
N ARG A 76 -16.91 -11.71 6.62
CA ARG A 76 -16.88 -13.17 6.49
C ARG A 76 -16.84 -13.85 7.85
N ARG A 77 -16.05 -13.33 8.79
CA ARG A 77 -15.99 -13.81 10.17
C ARG A 77 -17.35 -13.79 10.83
N GLN A 78 -18.04 -12.65 10.79
CA GLN A 78 -19.35 -12.52 11.42
C GLN A 78 -20.37 -13.53 10.86
N ARG A 79 -20.35 -13.76 9.55
CA ARG A 79 -21.24 -14.77 8.92
C ARG A 79 -20.86 -16.19 9.32
N ALA A 80 -19.56 -16.50 9.34
CA ALA A 80 -19.10 -17.83 9.71
C ALA A 80 -19.33 -18.14 11.19
N HIS A 81 -19.14 -17.14 12.06
CA HIS A 81 -19.34 -17.31 13.51
C HIS A 81 -20.80 -17.59 13.88
N ALA A 82 -21.76 -16.99 13.16
CA ALA A 82 -23.19 -17.14 13.43
C ALA A 82 -23.71 -18.59 13.18
N GLY A 83 -23.00 -19.39 12.37
CA GLY A 83 -23.41 -20.76 12.05
C GLY A 83 -22.41 -21.84 12.47
N ALA A 84 -21.37 -21.49 13.24
CA ALA A 84 -20.28 -22.41 13.55
C ALA A 84 -20.62 -23.33 14.75
N ALA A 85 -20.29 -24.61 14.60
CA ALA A 85 -20.30 -25.57 15.70
C ALA A 85 -19.14 -25.30 16.70
N GLU A 86 -18.01 -24.80 16.20
CA GLU A 86 -16.83 -24.49 16.99
C GLU A 86 -16.41 -23.01 16.75
N PRO A 87 -17.04 -22.05 17.45
CA PRO A 87 -16.80 -20.62 17.24
C PRO A 87 -15.35 -20.20 17.51
N ASP A 88 -14.65 -20.84 18.44
CA ASP A 88 -13.26 -20.52 18.81
C ASP A 88 -12.26 -20.86 17.68
N VAL A 89 -12.50 -21.96 16.97
CA VAL A 89 -11.67 -22.35 15.81
C VAL A 89 -11.87 -21.35 14.67
N VAL A 90 -13.11 -20.99 14.40
CA VAL A 90 -13.44 -19.96 13.40
C VAL A 90 -12.78 -18.65 13.77
N GLN A 91 -12.89 -18.20 15.01
CA GLN A 91 -12.29 -16.96 15.49
C GLN A 91 -10.77 -16.96 15.26
N ARG A 92 -10.08 -18.01 15.67
CA ARG A 92 -8.64 -18.15 15.50
C ARG A 92 -8.21 -18.08 14.03
N ASN A 93 -8.94 -18.77 13.15
CA ASN A 93 -8.62 -18.76 11.71
C ASN A 93 -8.76 -17.35 11.09
N TYR A 94 -9.79 -16.60 11.48
CA TYR A 94 -9.96 -15.24 11.01
C TYR A 94 -8.97 -14.24 11.63
N ASP A 95 -8.53 -14.47 12.87
CA ASP A 95 -7.45 -13.68 13.47
C ASP A 95 -6.14 -13.85 12.70
N TRP A 96 -5.78 -15.09 12.35
CA TRP A 96 -4.64 -15.37 11.49
C TRP A 96 -4.82 -14.79 10.07
N GLY A 97 -6.01 -14.91 9.50
CA GLY A 97 -6.32 -14.32 8.19
C GLY A 97 -6.14 -12.81 8.16
N ALA A 98 -6.58 -12.10 9.20
CA ALA A 98 -6.39 -10.66 9.32
C ALA A 98 -4.92 -10.27 9.51
N LEU A 99 -4.17 -11.05 10.29
CA LEU A 99 -2.74 -10.84 10.48
C LEU A 99 -1.97 -11.03 9.17
N LEU A 100 -2.21 -12.13 8.47
CA LEU A 100 -1.57 -12.43 7.17
C LEU A 100 -1.92 -11.38 6.12
N TRP A 101 -3.17 -10.90 6.07
CA TRP A 101 -3.57 -9.80 5.21
C TRP A 101 -2.79 -8.52 5.52
N SER A 102 -2.64 -8.19 6.80
CA SER A 102 -1.90 -7.00 7.22
C SER A 102 -0.42 -7.10 6.84
N ILE A 103 0.20 -8.26 7.02
CA ILE A 103 1.59 -8.52 6.61
C ILE A 103 1.72 -8.41 5.09
N ALA A 104 0.81 -9.03 4.33
CA ALA A 104 0.85 -8.97 2.87
C ALA A 104 0.76 -7.53 2.34
N CYS A 105 -0.13 -6.71 2.90
CA CYS A 105 -0.24 -5.30 2.53
C CYS A 105 1.01 -4.50 2.93
N ALA A 106 1.60 -4.76 4.10
CA ALA A 106 2.83 -4.11 4.53
C ALA A 106 4.02 -4.47 3.62
N LEU A 107 4.15 -5.74 3.23
CA LEU A 107 5.17 -6.19 2.29
C LEU A 107 4.96 -5.61 0.89
N ALA A 108 3.71 -5.55 0.43
CA ALA A 108 3.38 -4.89 -0.85
C ALA A 108 3.75 -3.41 -0.81
N GLY A 109 3.48 -2.72 0.30
CA GLY A 109 3.88 -1.33 0.52
C GLY A 109 5.40 -1.15 0.50
N ALA A 110 6.12 -1.99 1.22
CA ALA A 110 7.59 -1.96 1.24
C ALA A 110 8.18 -2.24 -0.15
N ALA A 111 7.65 -3.21 -0.87
CA ALA A 111 8.06 -3.50 -2.24
C ALA A 111 7.79 -2.33 -3.19
N ALA A 112 6.60 -1.72 -3.10
CA ALA A 112 6.26 -0.53 -3.87
C ALA A 112 7.21 0.64 -3.59
N PHE A 113 7.59 0.83 -2.32
CA PHE A 113 8.58 1.84 -1.94
C PHE A 113 9.94 1.56 -2.58
N VAL A 114 10.44 0.32 -2.49
CA VAL A 114 11.74 -0.07 -3.07
C VAL A 114 11.75 0.12 -4.58
N ILE A 115 10.68 -0.30 -5.27
CA ILE A 115 10.54 -0.13 -6.72
C ILE A 115 10.51 1.36 -7.08
N ALA A 116 9.69 2.15 -6.39
CA ALA A 116 9.60 3.57 -6.63
C ALA A 116 10.93 4.30 -6.34
N TRP A 117 11.67 3.87 -5.35
CA TRP A 117 12.97 4.46 -5.00
C TRP A 117 14.08 4.07 -5.95
N GLY A 118 14.12 2.82 -6.42
CA GLY A 118 15.12 2.31 -7.34
C GLY A 118 14.91 2.70 -8.80
N ALA A 119 13.72 3.18 -9.18
CA ALA A 119 13.43 3.58 -10.53
C ALA A 119 14.14 4.92 -10.88
N GLU A 120 14.84 4.97 -11.99
CA GLU A 120 15.50 6.18 -12.47
C GLU A 120 14.47 7.16 -13.05
N PRO A 121 14.65 8.48 -12.85
CA PRO A 121 13.81 9.47 -13.53
C PRO A 121 14.01 9.35 -15.05
N PRO A 122 12.95 9.60 -15.85
CA PRO A 122 13.08 9.63 -17.30
C PRO A 122 14.15 10.67 -17.68
N ALA A 123 14.94 10.33 -18.69
CA ALA A 123 15.93 11.27 -19.22
C ALA A 123 15.21 12.60 -19.54
N PRO A 124 15.80 13.74 -19.20
CA PRO A 124 15.24 15.03 -19.60
C PRO A 124 14.98 15.01 -21.11
N PRO A 125 13.89 15.63 -21.59
CA PRO A 125 13.67 15.79 -23.02
C PRO A 125 14.96 16.32 -23.62
N GLN A 126 15.51 15.61 -24.60
CA GLN A 126 16.63 16.17 -25.37
C GLN A 126 16.08 17.45 -25.94
N GLU A 127 16.58 18.60 -25.48
CA GLU A 127 16.36 19.86 -26.17
C GLU A 127 16.80 19.60 -27.60
N GLU A 128 15.85 19.53 -28.54
CA GLU A 128 16.18 19.61 -29.94
C GLU A 128 16.98 20.85 -30.10
N ILE A 129 18.32 20.68 -30.16
CA ILE A 129 19.18 21.78 -30.52
C ILE A 129 18.71 22.20 -31.90
N TRP A 130 17.90 23.26 -31.91
CA TRP A 130 17.46 23.87 -33.17
C TRP A 130 18.71 24.20 -33.95
N THR A 131 19.12 23.35 -34.87
CA THR A 131 20.14 23.64 -35.86
C THR A 131 19.49 24.51 -36.90
N PRO A 132 19.88 25.78 -37.03
CA PRO A 132 19.36 26.62 -38.11
C PRO A 132 19.57 25.88 -39.42
N PRO A 133 18.59 25.89 -40.34
CA PRO A 133 18.78 25.32 -41.65
C PRO A 133 20.04 25.97 -42.26
N GLU A 134 21.01 25.11 -42.62
CA GLU A 134 22.19 25.58 -43.37
C GLU A 134 21.65 26.40 -44.54
N SER A 135 21.83 27.71 -44.47
CA SER A 135 21.54 28.61 -45.56
C SER A 135 22.59 28.34 -46.64
N SER A 136 22.39 27.29 -47.39
CA SER A 136 23.11 27.02 -48.61
C SER A 136 22.60 27.95 -49.72
N VAL A 137 22.66 29.24 -49.47
CA VAL A 137 22.61 30.20 -50.58
C VAL A 137 24.05 30.53 -50.93
N PRO A 138 24.59 29.98 -51.99
CA PRO A 138 25.87 30.48 -52.52
C PRO A 138 25.65 31.94 -52.91
N VAL A 139 26.25 32.84 -52.19
CA VAL A 139 26.35 34.23 -52.63
C VAL A 139 27.31 34.22 -53.84
N ASP A 140 26.74 34.14 -55.03
CA ASP A 140 27.48 34.35 -56.27
C ASP A 140 27.87 35.80 -56.35
N ILE A 141 29.07 36.12 -55.92
CA ILE A 141 29.69 37.42 -56.06
C ILE A 141 30.49 37.31 -57.36
N SER A 142 29.86 37.45 -58.51
CA SER A 142 30.54 37.70 -59.78
C SER A 142 30.78 39.19 -59.94
N PRO A 143 32.01 39.60 -60.30
CA PRO A 143 32.40 40.99 -60.45
C PRO A 143 31.87 41.65 -61.75
#